data_de968075bffa5341e5024c06802f89bf
#
_entry.id   de968075bffa5341e5024c06802f89bf
#
_cell.length_a   1.000
_cell.length_b   1.000
_cell.length_c   1.000
_cell.angle_alpha   90.00
_cell.angle_beta   90.00
_cell.angle_gamma   90.00
#
_symmetry.space_group_name_H-M   'P 1'
#
loop_
_entity.id
_entity.type
_entity.pdbx_description
1 polymer ?
#
loop_
_entity_poly.entity_id
_entity_poly.type
_entity_poly.pdbx_seq_one_letter_code
_entity_poly.pdbx_strand_id
1 'polypeptide(L)'
;MRNAEKKKFFAKVLLFGEYSVIFDGEAITIPLKQFSGYLDFPAHKAVSDISGKESNQKIRDLFIYLSSPEISSRFHYQINFDSLNDDLDRGMFFKSNIPRGYGAGSSGAIVAALFDQYSFENPIISESTNPKTYGLVREQLALMESYFHGSSSGLDPLSSLLGKPFKLDAQKRISFPDLPLFSGPVKRDVFLIDTGMEGDTHPLVNWFKEQIAKKAFDAELLKGLNNQVVQALLHKNELFFDGFLAQLSLFQLENMKPMIPESIRPLWQQGVNSGEWTLKLCGSGGGGFMLGFAENYHDVKSVFEVAGFTTVLPS
;
A
#
# COMPACT_ATOMS: atom_id res chain seq x y z
N MET A 1 -33.23 11.50 -10.14
CA MET A 1 -32.27 11.63 -9.04
C MET A 1 -30.88 11.59 -9.64
N ARG A 2 -30.07 12.65 -9.48
CA ARG A 2 -28.67 12.64 -9.94
C ARG A 2 -27.96 11.54 -9.16
N ASN A 3 -27.35 10.56 -9.85
CA ASN A 3 -26.40 9.63 -9.22
C ASN A 3 -25.27 10.49 -8.65
N ALA A 4 -25.28 10.73 -7.35
CA ALA A 4 -24.10 11.30 -6.69
C ALA A 4 -22.94 10.34 -6.97
N GLU A 5 -21.84 10.86 -7.49
CA GLU A 5 -20.66 10.06 -7.78
C GLU A 5 -20.17 9.46 -6.46
N LYS A 6 -20.08 8.11 -6.40
CA LYS A 6 -19.66 7.41 -5.19
C LYS A 6 -18.20 7.72 -4.91
N LYS A 7 -17.87 8.04 -3.67
CA LYS A 7 -16.49 8.26 -3.26
C LYS A 7 -15.67 7.00 -3.48
N LYS A 8 -14.56 7.13 -4.19
CA LYS A 8 -13.64 6.02 -4.49
C LYS A 8 -12.47 6.03 -3.52
N PHE A 9 -12.09 4.84 -3.08
CA PHE A 9 -10.92 4.58 -2.26
C PHE A 9 -9.92 3.83 -3.11
N PHE A 10 -8.80 4.49 -3.41
CA PHE A 10 -7.82 3.98 -4.35
C PHE A 10 -6.92 2.91 -3.70
N ALA A 11 -6.44 1.99 -4.53
CA ALA A 11 -5.28 1.18 -4.20
C ALA A 11 -4.06 2.07 -3.95
N LYS A 12 -3.01 1.50 -3.40
CA LYS A 12 -1.76 2.21 -3.15
C LYS A 12 -0.55 1.39 -3.58
N VAL A 13 0.57 2.07 -3.76
CA VAL A 13 1.91 1.50 -3.81
C VAL A 13 2.73 2.12 -2.68
N LEU A 14 3.46 1.28 -1.97
CA LEU A 14 4.54 1.75 -1.12
C LEU A 14 5.76 1.98 -2.03
N LEU A 15 5.99 3.24 -2.39
CA LEU A 15 7.09 3.61 -3.28
C LEU A 15 8.44 3.32 -2.62
N PHE A 16 8.55 3.64 -1.32
CA PHE A 16 9.69 3.33 -0.45
C PHE A 16 9.20 3.06 0.96
N GLY A 17 9.90 2.22 1.71
CA GLY A 17 9.58 1.94 3.11
C GLY A 17 9.33 0.49 3.45
N GLU A 18 9.31 -0.42 2.46
CA GLU A 18 9.06 -1.84 2.70
C GLU A 18 10.01 -2.39 3.75
N TYR A 19 9.44 -3.04 4.77
CA TYR A 19 10.14 -3.57 5.93
C TYR A 19 10.90 -2.53 6.77
N SER A 20 11.55 -1.52 6.17
CA SER A 20 12.30 -0.49 6.90
C SER A 20 11.41 0.33 7.84
N VAL A 21 10.14 0.52 7.48
CA VAL A 21 9.15 1.23 8.31
C VAL A 21 8.92 0.56 9.68
N ILE A 22 9.19 -0.74 9.80
CA ILE A 22 9.13 -1.50 11.06
C ILE A 22 10.21 -1.01 12.06
N PHE A 23 11.31 -0.44 11.56
CA PHE A 23 12.45 0.09 12.33
C PHE A 23 12.58 1.61 12.22
N ASP A 24 11.45 2.30 12.13
CA ASP A 24 11.39 3.74 12.00
C ASP A 24 12.08 4.29 10.74
N GLY A 25 12.13 3.48 9.67
CA GLY A 25 12.50 3.95 8.34
C GLY A 25 11.43 4.88 7.77
N GLU A 26 11.87 5.76 6.86
CA GLU A 26 10.96 6.62 6.12
C GLU A 26 10.14 5.82 5.10
N ALA A 27 8.91 6.27 4.83
CA ALA A 27 8.05 5.66 3.82
C ALA A 27 7.41 6.72 2.92
N ILE A 28 7.26 6.40 1.64
CA ILE A 28 6.46 7.19 0.69
C ILE A 28 5.42 6.28 0.08
N THR A 29 4.14 6.69 0.14
CA THR A 29 3.05 6.00 -0.54
C THR A 29 2.50 6.85 -1.68
N ILE A 30 2.06 6.18 -2.73
CA ILE A 30 1.35 6.81 -3.85
C ILE A 30 0.05 6.04 -4.13
N PRO A 31 -1.05 6.74 -4.48
CA PRO A 31 -2.28 6.07 -4.89
C PRO A 31 -2.11 5.46 -6.29
N LEU A 32 -2.74 4.30 -6.52
CA LEU A 32 -2.93 3.69 -7.83
C LEU A 32 -4.36 3.93 -8.29
N LYS A 33 -4.59 5.00 -9.04
CA LYS A 33 -5.95 5.45 -9.39
C LYS A 33 -6.68 4.51 -10.35
N GLN A 34 -5.97 3.66 -11.10
CA GLN A 34 -6.58 2.62 -11.96
C GLN A 34 -7.29 1.52 -11.16
N PHE A 35 -6.96 1.36 -9.89
CA PHE A 35 -7.60 0.41 -8.99
C PHE A 35 -8.29 1.14 -7.85
N SER A 36 -9.56 0.85 -7.63
CA SER A 36 -10.34 1.49 -6.58
C SER A 36 -11.49 0.62 -6.11
N GLY A 37 -12.05 0.98 -4.96
CA GLY A 37 -13.30 0.42 -4.48
C GLY A 37 -14.18 1.50 -3.86
N TYR A 38 -15.44 1.16 -3.63
CA TYR A 38 -16.43 2.01 -2.99
C TYR A 38 -17.52 1.18 -2.34
N LEU A 39 -18.21 1.74 -1.34
CA LEU A 39 -19.37 1.11 -0.72
C LEU A 39 -20.59 1.19 -1.65
N ASP A 40 -21.30 0.08 -1.80
CA ASP A 40 -22.45 -0.04 -2.68
C ASP A 40 -23.57 -0.88 -2.04
N PHE A 41 -24.75 -0.79 -2.59
CA PHE A 41 -25.91 -1.58 -2.22
C PHE A 41 -26.40 -2.38 -3.41
N PRO A 42 -26.98 -3.59 -3.20
CA PRO A 42 -27.53 -4.37 -4.29
C PRO A 42 -28.68 -3.62 -4.98
N ALA A 43 -28.64 -3.59 -6.32
CA ALA A 43 -29.62 -2.86 -7.14
C ALA A 43 -31.05 -3.42 -7.01
N HIS A 44 -31.21 -4.71 -6.73
CA HIS A 44 -32.47 -5.40 -6.44
C HIS A 44 -32.25 -6.55 -5.45
N LYS A 45 -33.24 -6.82 -4.59
CA LYS A 45 -33.19 -7.92 -3.60
C LYS A 45 -33.03 -9.34 -4.21
N ALA A 46 -33.12 -9.50 -5.52
CA ALA A 46 -33.21 -10.79 -6.20
C ALA A 46 -31.98 -11.21 -7.03
N VAL A 47 -30.97 -10.38 -7.22
CA VAL A 47 -29.76 -10.79 -7.95
C VAL A 47 -28.70 -11.19 -6.94
N SER A 48 -28.46 -12.50 -6.86
CA SER A 48 -27.40 -13.09 -6.05
C SER A 48 -26.02 -12.82 -6.69
N ASP A 49 -25.53 -11.60 -6.58
CA ASP A 49 -24.11 -11.33 -6.80
C ASP A 49 -23.34 -12.00 -5.65
N ILE A 50 -22.75 -13.16 -5.94
CA ILE A 50 -22.00 -13.96 -4.98
C ILE A 50 -20.87 -13.10 -4.37
N SER A 51 -20.21 -12.31 -5.20
CA SER A 51 -19.10 -11.45 -4.77
C SER A 51 -19.55 -10.34 -3.81
N GLY A 52 -20.74 -9.78 -4.02
CA GLY A 52 -21.36 -8.81 -3.12
C GLY A 52 -21.71 -9.41 -1.76
N LYS A 53 -22.24 -10.64 -1.74
CA LYS A 53 -22.55 -11.36 -0.49
C LYS A 53 -21.29 -11.69 0.31
N GLU A 54 -20.26 -12.18 -0.35
CA GLU A 54 -18.96 -12.45 0.29
C GLU A 54 -18.33 -11.18 0.85
N SER A 55 -18.40 -10.08 0.11
CA SER A 55 -17.92 -8.79 0.57
C SER A 55 -18.72 -8.28 1.77
N ASN A 56 -20.06 -8.36 1.76
CA ASN A 56 -20.90 -8.02 2.89
C ASN A 56 -20.53 -8.86 4.12
N GLN A 57 -20.36 -10.18 3.97
CA GLN A 57 -19.99 -11.05 5.09
C GLN A 57 -18.64 -10.66 5.69
N LYS A 58 -17.64 -10.39 4.85
CA LYS A 58 -16.33 -9.93 5.33
C LYS A 58 -16.40 -8.62 6.12
N ILE A 59 -17.28 -7.69 5.69
CA ILE A 59 -17.48 -6.44 6.44
C ILE A 59 -18.22 -6.71 7.74
N ARG A 60 -19.17 -7.67 7.79
CA ARG A 60 -19.83 -8.09 9.05
C ARG A 60 -18.84 -8.67 10.04
N ASP A 61 -17.93 -9.52 9.58
CA ASP A 61 -16.93 -10.12 10.45
C ASP A 61 -15.98 -9.02 10.99
N LEU A 62 -15.60 -8.07 10.15
CA LEU A 62 -14.86 -6.88 10.58
C LEU A 62 -15.66 -6.01 11.57
N PHE A 63 -16.96 -5.80 11.32
CA PHE A 63 -17.85 -5.05 12.23
C PHE A 63 -17.87 -5.69 13.63
N ILE A 64 -18.02 -7.03 13.72
CA ILE A 64 -17.99 -7.75 15.01
C ILE A 64 -16.68 -7.48 15.76
N TYR A 65 -15.56 -7.53 15.04
CA TYR A 65 -14.25 -7.20 15.63
C TYR A 65 -14.19 -5.74 16.12
N LEU A 66 -14.56 -4.77 15.28
CA LEU A 66 -14.46 -3.34 15.57
C LEU A 66 -15.40 -2.89 16.69
N SER A 67 -16.60 -3.48 16.78
CA SER A 67 -17.60 -3.14 17.80
C SER A 67 -17.31 -3.77 19.16
N SER A 68 -16.36 -4.72 19.25
CA SER A 68 -15.97 -5.30 20.53
C SER A 68 -15.43 -4.21 21.48
N PRO A 69 -15.78 -4.26 22.78
CA PRO A 69 -15.32 -3.27 23.76
C PRO A 69 -13.79 -3.14 23.86
N GLU A 70 -13.08 -4.27 23.63
CA GLU A 70 -11.61 -4.32 23.64
C GLU A 70 -11.01 -3.43 22.53
N ILE A 71 -11.63 -3.38 21.37
CA ILE A 71 -11.15 -2.62 20.21
C ILE A 71 -11.73 -1.21 20.20
N SER A 72 -13.06 -1.08 20.32
CA SER A 72 -13.77 0.21 20.19
C SER A 72 -13.36 1.23 21.27
N SER A 73 -13.01 0.79 22.48
CA SER A 73 -12.51 1.66 23.56
C SER A 73 -11.17 2.33 23.24
N ARG A 74 -10.44 1.83 22.25
CA ARG A 74 -9.13 2.36 21.81
C ARG A 74 -9.25 3.36 20.65
N PHE A 75 -10.45 3.61 20.15
CA PHE A 75 -10.66 4.55 19.04
C PHE A 75 -10.49 6.00 19.47
N HIS A 76 -9.74 6.75 18.67
CA HIS A 76 -9.62 8.20 18.82
C HIS A 76 -10.87 8.92 18.30
N TYR A 77 -11.50 8.37 17.28
CA TYR A 77 -12.70 8.89 16.61
C TYR A 77 -13.80 7.84 16.66
N GLN A 78 -14.94 8.19 17.23
CA GLN A 78 -16.04 7.26 17.42
C GLN A 78 -16.67 6.85 16.07
N ILE A 79 -17.00 5.57 15.95
CA ILE A 79 -17.67 4.98 14.78
C ILE A 79 -19.15 4.81 15.09
N ASN A 80 -20.01 5.20 14.16
CA ASN A 80 -21.46 4.96 14.22
C ASN A 80 -21.76 3.50 13.84
N PHE A 81 -21.65 2.62 14.83
CA PHE A 81 -21.88 1.20 14.64
C PHE A 81 -23.34 0.87 14.32
N ASP A 82 -24.31 1.66 14.82
CA ASP A 82 -25.73 1.46 14.53
C ASP A 82 -26.00 1.66 13.03
N SER A 83 -25.54 2.79 12.46
CA SER A 83 -25.66 3.05 11.02
C SER A 83 -24.91 2.03 10.18
N LEU A 84 -23.74 1.58 10.60
CA LEU A 84 -22.99 0.55 9.89
C LEU A 84 -23.74 -0.79 9.89
N ASN A 85 -24.31 -1.19 11.03
CA ASN A 85 -25.11 -2.41 11.13
C ASN A 85 -26.37 -2.34 10.25
N ASP A 86 -27.11 -1.23 10.29
CA ASP A 86 -28.30 -1.02 9.47
C ASP A 86 -28.00 -1.14 7.97
N ASP A 87 -26.87 -0.55 7.53
CA ASP A 87 -26.45 -0.62 6.13
C ASP A 87 -26.00 -2.03 5.74
N LEU A 88 -25.33 -2.76 6.65
CA LEU A 88 -25.00 -4.17 6.44
C LEU A 88 -26.26 -5.03 6.31
N ASP A 89 -27.31 -4.79 7.12
CA ASP A 89 -28.59 -5.51 7.04
C ASP A 89 -29.33 -5.20 5.74
N ARG A 90 -29.11 -4.02 5.15
CA ARG A 90 -29.60 -3.66 3.82
C ARG A 90 -28.77 -4.27 2.69
N GLY A 91 -27.71 -5.00 3.01
CA GLY A 91 -26.84 -5.71 2.07
C GLY A 91 -25.68 -4.86 1.52
N MET A 92 -25.27 -3.79 2.23
CA MET A 92 -24.10 -3.00 1.84
C MET A 92 -22.87 -3.89 1.65
N PHE A 93 -22.09 -3.62 0.61
CA PHE A 93 -20.86 -4.33 0.27
C PHE A 93 -19.81 -3.37 -0.29
N PHE A 94 -18.55 -3.80 -0.30
CA PHE A 94 -17.47 -3.04 -0.94
C PHE A 94 -17.21 -3.58 -2.34
N LYS A 95 -17.55 -2.78 -3.35
CA LYS A 95 -17.30 -3.10 -4.76
C LYS A 95 -15.92 -2.59 -5.14
N SER A 96 -15.05 -3.48 -5.67
CA SER A 96 -13.66 -3.15 -5.91
C SER A 96 -13.07 -3.92 -7.10
N ASN A 97 -12.14 -3.27 -7.82
CA ASN A 97 -11.23 -3.91 -8.79
C ASN A 97 -9.78 -3.96 -8.27
N ILE A 98 -9.55 -3.67 -6.98
CA ILE A 98 -8.21 -3.77 -6.37
C ILE A 98 -7.81 -5.24 -6.29
N PRO A 99 -6.68 -5.65 -6.89
CA PRO A 99 -6.25 -7.05 -6.85
C PRO A 99 -5.88 -7.45 -5.41
N ARG A 100 -6.35 -8.63 -5.00
CA ARG A 100 -6.08 -9.21 -3.66
C ARG A 100 -4.73 -9.91 -3.67
N GLY A 101 -4.00 -9.87 -2.55
CA GLY A 101 -2.68 -10.53 -2.46
C GLY A 101 -1.56 -9.84 -3.27
N TYR A 102 -1.81 -8.63 -3.78
CA TYR A 102 -0.87 -7.88 -4.63
C TYR A 102 -0.10 -6.77 -3.91
N GLY A 103 -0.22 -6.67 -2.61
CA GLY A 103 0.38 -5.56 -1.86
C GLY A 103 -0.25 -4.19 -2.16
N ALA A 104 -1.38 -4.17 -2.89
CA ALA A 104 -2.07 -2.99 -3.37
C ALA A 104 -3.02 -2.33 -2.35
N GLY A 105 -3.11 -2.86 -1.13
CA GLY A 105 -3.90 -2.26 -0.04
C GLY A 105 -5.41 -2.48 -0.15
N SER A 106 -5.86 -3.66 -0.61
CA SER A 106 -7.30 -3.99 -0.73
C SER A 106 -8.03 -3.94 0.63
N SER A 107 -7.42 -4.46 1.72
CA SER A 107 -7.93 -4.36 3.09
C SER A 107 -8.00 -2.90 3.57
N GLY A 108 -6.93 -2.15 3.29
CA GLY A 108 -6.83 -0.74 3.64
C GLY A 108 -7.92 0.10 2.98
N ALA A 109 -8.28 -0.18 1.73
CA ALA A 109 -9.36 0.53 1.04
C ALA A 109 -10.74 0.28 1.68
N ILE A 110 -11.03 -0.94 2.15
CA ILE A 110 -12.25 -1.26 2.91
C ILE A 110 -12.27 -0.47 4.23
N VAL A 111 -11.18 -0.52 4.99
CA VAL A 111 -11.04 0.18 6.28
C VAL A 111 -11.20 1.69 6.09
N ALA A 112 -10.54 2.26 5.07
CA ALA A 112 -10.68 3.68 4.74
C ALA A 112 -12.13 4.07 4.43
N ALA A 113 -12.84 3.24 3.66
CA ALA A 113 -14.24 3.49 3.30
C ALA A 113 -15.16 3.45 4.52
N LEU A 114 -14.98 2.47 5.41
CA LEU A 114 -15.77 2.38 6.63
C LEU A 114 -15.47 3.53 7.60
N PHE A 115 -14.20 3.88 7.77
CA PHE A 115 -13.82 5.04 8.60
C PHE A 115 -14.44 6.34 8.05
N ASP A 116 -14.31 6.60 6.76
CA ASP A 116 -14.84 7.81 6.14
C ASP A 116 -16.36 7.93 6.22
N GLN A 117 -17.07 6.82 6.03
CA GLN A 117 -18.53 6.79 5.98
C GLN A 117 -19.17 6.81 7.37
N TYR A 118 -18.54 6.17 8.36
CA TYR A 118 -19.19 5.91 9.66
C TYR A 118 -18.51 6.59 10.86
N SER A 119 -17.40 7.32 10.68
CA SER A 119 -16.91 8.19 11.78
C SER A 119 -17.87 9.34 12.01
N PHE A 120 -18.22 9.60 13.28
CA PHE A 120 -19.03 10.78 13.64
C PHE A 120 -18.31 12.08 13.28
N GLU A 121 -16.99 12.09 13.39
CA GLU A 121 -16.13 13.20 12.98
C GLU A 121 -15.18 12.71 11.90
N ASN A 122 -15.16 13.36 10.73
CA ASN A 122 -14.12 13.11 9.74
C ASN A 122 -13.05 14.21 9.86
N PRO A 123 -11.96 13.95 10.58
CA PRO A 123 -10.96 14.96 10.89
C PRO A 123 -10.08 15.37 9.70
N ILE A 124 -10.19 14.65 8.56
CA ILE A 124 -9.34 14.86 7.37
C ILE A 124 -10.15 15.53 6.25
N ILE A 125 -10.95 16.55 6.56
CA ILE A 125 -11.76 17.23 5.55
C ILE A 125 -11.05 18.45 4.93
N SER A 126 -10.02 19.01 5.57
CA SER A 126 -9.40 20.25 5.11
C SER A 126 -7.89 20.13 4.89
N GLU A 127 -7.37 20.94 3.95
CA GLU A 127 -5.93 21.08 3.69
C GLU A 127 -5.15 21.64 4.89
N SER A 128 -5.86 22.27 5.83
CA SER A 128 -5.31 22.80 7.08
C SER A 128 -5.25 21.79 8.24
N THR A 129 -5.47 20.51 7.98
CA THR A 129 -5.45 19.47 9.01
C THR A 129 -4.10 19.43 9.73
N ASN A 130 -4.15 19.49 11.06
CA ASN A 130 -2.95 19.45 11.90
C ASN A 130 -2.19 18.13 11.68
N PRO A 131 -0.85 18.14 11.53
CA PRO A 131 -0.02 16.93 11.41
C PRO A 131 -0.28 15.87 12.50
N LYS A 132 -0.59 16.28 13.72
CA LYS A 132 -0.96 15.38 14.82
C LYS A 132 -2.24 14.59 14.52
N THR A 133 -3.21 15.20 13.86
CA THR A 133 -4.47 14.56 13.47
C THR A 133 -4.24 13.39 12.51
N TYR A 134 -3.35 13.55 11.52
CA TYR A 134 -2.99 12.44 10.63
C TYR A 134 -2.37 11.26 11.38
N GLY A 135 -1.58 11.52 12.42
CA GLY A 135 -1.02 10.49 13.30
C GLY A 135 -2.11 9.68 14.00
N LEU A 136 -3.06 10.35 14.65
CA LEU A 136 -4.18 9.72 15.38
C LEU A 136 -5.09 8.93 14.42
N VAL A 137 -5.39 9.49 13.24
CA VAL A 137 -6.17 8.78 12.22
C VAL A 137 -5.43 7.53 11.76
N ARG A 138 -4.12 7.63 11.44
CA ARG A 138 -3.32 6.48 11.04
C ARG A 138 -3.31 5.38 12.10
N GLU A 139 -3.19 5.75 13.39
CA GLU A 139 -3.20 4.79 14.50
C GLU A 139 -4.54 4.06 14.59
N GLN A 140 -5.66 4.77 14.46
CA GLN A 140 -6.97 4.15 14.45
C GLN A 140 -7.17 3.26 13.23
N LEU A 141 -6.77 3.72 12.03
CA LEU A 141 -6.84 2.92 10.82
C LEU A 141 -5.96 1.66 10.92
N ALA A 142 -4.78 1.75 11.55
CA ALA A 142 -3.93 0.60 11.85
C ALA A 142 -4.64 -0.43 12.75
N LEU A 143 -5.31 0.05 13.80
CA LEU A 143 -6.09 -0.80 14.69
C LEU A 143 -7.25 -1.48 13.96
N MET A 144 -7.98 -0.75 13.11
CA MET A 144 -9.06 -1.32 12.31
C MET A 144 -8.55 -2.36 11.29
N GLU A 145 -7.42 -2.10 10.63
CA GLU A 145 -6.82 -3.01 9.64
C GLU A 145 -6.15 -4.23 10.28
N SER A 146 -5.80 -4.17 11.57
CA SER A 146 -5.18 -5.29 12.29
C SER A 146 -6.05 -6.55 12.30
N TYR A 147 -7.37 -6.42 12.10
CA TYR A 147 -8.28 -7.54 11.87
C TYR A 147 -7.80 -8.48 10.74
N PHE A 148 -7.29 -7.93 9.65
CA PHE A 148 -6.89 -8.73 8.48
C PHE A 148 -5.49 -9.36 8.61
N HIS A 149 -4.59 -8.70 9.35
CA HIS A 149 -3.16 -9.02 9.33
C HIS A 149 -2.53 -9.21 10.72
N GLY A 150 -3.34 -9.17 11.78
CA GLY A 150 -2.88 -9.22 13.19
C GLY A 150 -2.16 -7.95 13.63
N SER A 151 -1.47 -7.25 12.74
CA SER A 151 -0.84 -5.95 12.97
C SER A 151 -0.78 -5.15 11.66
N SER A 152 -0.91 -3.83 11.77
CA SER A 152 -0.83 -2.92 10.62
C SER A 152 -0.04 -1.66 10.97
N SER A 153 0.63 -1.08 9.98
CA SER A 153 1.24 0.25 10.07
C SER A 153 0.23 1.39 9.93
N GLY A 154 -0.97 1.11 9.41
CA GLY A 154 -2.00 2.09 9.05
C GLY A 154 -1.69 2.88 7.78
N LEU A 155 -0.60 2.58 7.06
CA LEU A 155 -0.23 3.31 5.85
C LEU A 155 -1.17 3.01 4.68
N ASP A 156 -1.57 1.76 4.53
CA ASP A 156 -2.46 1.33 3.46
C ASP A 156 -3.83 2.01 3.53
N PRO A 157 -4.56 1.93 4.66
CA PRO A 157 -5.84 2.59 4.77
C PRO A 157 -5.72 4.12 4.79
N LEU A 158 -4.66 4.69 5.36
CA LEU A 158 -4.44 6.14 5.30
C LEU A 158 -4.21 6.59 3.85
N SER A 159 -3.44 5.84 3.06
CA SER A 159 -3.22 6.15 1.64
C SER A 159 -4.52 6.13 0.83
N SER A 160 -5.36 5.11 1.04
CA SER A 160 -6.68 5.02 0.40
C SER A 160 -7.63 6.15 0.83
N LEU A 161 -7.59 6.54 2.11
CA LEU A 161 -8.41 7.62 2.67
C LEU A 161 -8.02 8.98 2.09
N LEU A 162 -6.70 9.24 1.98
CA LEU A 162 -6.17 10.52 1.50
C LEU A 162 -6.26 10.64 -0.03
N GLY A 163 -6.11 9.54 -0.76
CA GLY A 163 -6.12 9.52 -2.24
C GLY A 163 -5.01 10.37 -2.89
N LYS A 164 -3.97 10.71 -2.15
CA LYS A 164 -2.82 11.51 -2.60
C LYS A 164 -1.51 10.97 -2.03
N PRO A 165 -0.37 11.24 -2.68
CA PRO A 165 0.93 10.85 -2.16
C PRO A 165 1.21 11.47 -0.79
N PHE A 166 1.87 10.74 0.09
CA PHE A 166 2.41 11.27 1.34
C PHE A 166 3.67 10.54 1.79
N LYS A 167 4.42 11.20 2.66
CA LYS A 167 5.59 10.68 3.35
C LYS A 167 5.30 10.47 4.83
N LEU A 168 5.75 9.34 5.38
CA LEU A 168 5.92 9.09 6.80
C LEU A 168 7.41 9.23 7.13
N ASP A 169 7.78 10.11 8.05
CA ASP A 169 9.16 10.24 8.51
C ASP A 169 9.49 9.29 9.69
N ALA A 170 10.76 9.26 10.10
CA ALA A 170 11.24 8.44 11.21
C ALA A 170 10.57 8.77 12.55
N GLN A 171 10.00 9.97 12.71
CA GLN A 171 9.23 10.39 13.89
C GLN A 171 7.72 10.12 13.73
N LYS A 172 7.33 9.33 12.72
CA LYS A 172 5.94 8.98 12.38
C LYS A 172 5.06 10.18 12.01
N ARG A 173 5.64 11.29 11.58
CA ARG A 173 4.91 12.47 11.10
C ARG A 173 4.57 12.31 9.62
N ILE A 174 3.36 12.73 9.27
CA ILE A 174 2.87 12.72 7.89
C ILE A 174 3.14 14.08 7.25
N SER A 175 3.64 14.06 6.03
CA SER A 175 3.85 15.23 5.19
C SER A 175 3.51 14.92 3.73
N PHE A 176 3.27 15.95 2.92
CA PHE A 176 2.84 15.84 1.53
C PHE A 176 3.90 16.47 0.62
N PRO A 177 4.98 15.74 0.32
CA PRO A 177 6.03 16.26 -0.54
C PRO A 177 5.59 16.29 -2.01
N ASP A 178 6.17 17.22 -2.77
CA ASP A 178 6.18 17.15 -4.22
C ASP A 178 7.13 16.02 -4.64
N LEU A 179 6.63 15.06 -5.44
CA LEU A 179 7.40 13.91 -5.88
C LEU A 179 7.96 14.15 -7.29
N PRO A 180 9.26 14.40 -7.44
CA PRO A 180 9.87 14.79 -8.71
C PRO A 180 9.94 13.66 -9.75
N LEU A 181 9.62 12.41 -9.40
CA LEU A 181 9.56 11.28 -10.33
C LEU A 181 8.54 11.48 -11.46
N PHE A 182 7.44 12.21 -11.19
CA PHE A 182 6.35 12.35 -12.14
C PHE A 182 6.35 13.69 -12.88
N SER A 183 7.09 14.69 -12.39
CA SER A 183 7.04 16.06 -12.94
C SER A 183 8.30 16.88 -12.73
N GLY A 184 9.42 16.26 -12.34
CA GLY A 184 10.63 16.96 -11.90
C GLY A 184 11.91 16.55 -12.64
N PRO A 185 13.06 17.00 -12.13
CA PRO A 185 14.37 16.72 -12.72
C PRO A 185 14.83 15.26 -12.55
N VAL A 186 14.28 14.50 -11.60
CA VAL A 186 14.53 13.05 -11.47
C VAL A 186 13.56 12.34 -12.37
N LYS A 187 13.89 12.23 -13.66
CA LYS A 187 13.05 11.58 -14.66
C LYS A 187 13.28 10.08 -14.65
N ARG A 188 12.46 9.37 -13.90
CA ARG A 188 12.38 7.91 -13.96
C ARG A 188 10.92 7.52 -14.13
N ASP A 189 10.65 6.71 -15.13
CA ASP A 189 9.35 6.05 -15.23
C ASP A 189 9.28 4.98 -14.15
N VAL A 190 8.19 5.05 -13.37
CA VAL A 190 7.87 4.04 -12.37
C VAL A 190 6.85 3.10 -12.99
N PHE A 191 7.06 1.80 -12.91
CA PHE A 191 6.13 0.82 -13.43
C PHE A 191 5.96 -0.36 -12.47
N LEU A 192 4.81 -1.01 -12.57
CA LEU A 192 4.49 -2.21 -11.81
C LEU A 192 4.66 -3.42 -12.73
N ILE A 193 5.23 -4.47 -12.21
CA ILE A 193 5.34 -5.77 -12.87
C ILE A 193 4.39 -6.71 -12.14
N ASP A 194 3.39 -7.21 -12.85
CA ASP A 194 2.49 -8.23 -12.34
C ASP A 194 3.17 -9.60 -12.43
N THR A 195 3.40 -10.22 -11.27
CA THR A 195 4.02 -11.54 -11.19
C THR A 195 3.06 -12.68 -11.52
N GLY A 196 1.77 -12.39 -11.68
CA GLY A 196 0.73 -13.39 -11.91
C GLY A 196 0.45 -14.31 -10.70
N MET A 197 1.01 -14.00 -9.53
CA MET A 197 0.91 -14.80 -8.32
C MET A 197 0.39 -13.94 -7.17
N GLU A 198 -0.50 -14.49 -6.34
CA GLU A 198 -0.88 -13.85 -5.08
C GLU A 198 0.23 -14.03 -4.03
N GLY A 199 0.60 -12.95 -3.34
CA GLY A 199 1.53 -12.98 -2.22
C GLY A 199 0.81 -13.21 -0.89
N ASP A 200 1.44 -13.99 0.00
CA ASP A 200 1.00 -14.12 1.39
C ASP A 200 1.94 -13.31 2.30
N THR A 201 1.39 -12.23 2.85
CA THR A 201 2.16 -11.28 3.68
C THR A 201 2.61 -11.89 5.00
N HIS A 202 1.78 -12.72 5.63
CA HIS A 202 2.01 -13.14 7.01
C HIS A 202 3.28 -14.01 7.19
N PRO A 203 3.54 -15.06 6.37
CA PRO A 203 4.76 -15.85 6.48
C PRO A 203 6.02 -15.02 6.25
N LEU A 204 5.98 -14.07 5.30
CA LEU A 204 7.13 -13.25 4.92
C LEU A 204 7.52 -12.26 6.02
N VAL A 205 6.54 -11.60 6.63
CA VAL A 205 6.78 -10.70 7.77
C VAL A 205 7.31 -11.48 8.97
N ASN A 206 6.79 -12.69 9.21
CA ASN A 206 7.30 -13.54 10.29
C ASN A 206 8.74 -13.99 10.03
N TRP A 207 9.04 -14.46 8.82
CA TRP A 207 10.41 -14.79 8.43
C TRP A 207 11.35 -13.61 8.67
N PHE A 208 10.97 -12.41 8.25
CA PHE A 208 11.78 -11.20 8.43
C PHE A 208 12.04 -10.92 9.91
N LYS A 209 11.00 -10.95 10.76
CA LYS A 209 11.15 -10.77 12.22
C LYS A 209 12.08 -11.82 12.84
N GLU A 210 12.01 -13.07 12.38
CA GLU A 210 12.90 -14.13 12.83
C GLU A 210 14.36 -13.87 12.44
N GLN A 211 14.64 -13.42 11.19
CA GLN A 211 16.00 -13.11 10.78
C GLN A 211 16.60 -11.97 11.62
N ILE A 212 15.79 -10.95 11.93
CA ILE A 212 16.20 -9.89 12.85
C ILE A 212 16.52 -10.43 14.24
N ALA A 213 15.62 -11.24 14.82
CA ALA A 213 15.84 -11.82 16.16
C ALA A 213 17.10 -12.69 16.22
N LYS A 214 17.43 -13.38 15.13
CA LYS A 214 18.65 -14.19 14.97
C LYS A 214 19.89 -13.36 14.64
N LYS A 215 19.79 -12.04 14.46
CA LYS A 215 20.86 -11.14 13.96
C LYS A 215 21.46 -11.60 12.62
N ALA A 216 20.65 -12.24 11.80
CA ALA A 216 21.03 -12.77 10.48
C ALA A 216 20.66 -11.81 9.34
N PHE A 217 20.13 -10.63 9.66
CA PHE A 217 19.73 -9.62 8.70
C PHE A 217 20.13 -8.22 9.19
N ASP A 218 20.74 -7.44 8.32
CA ASP A 218 21.15 -6.06 8.61
C ASP A 218 19.99 -5.08 8.36
N ALA A 219 19.15 -4.91 9.38
CA ALA A 219 17.99 -4.02 9.32
C ALA A 219 18.40 -2.54 9.27
N GLU A 220 19.52 -2.18 9.92
CA GLU A 220 20.00 -0.79 9.93
C GLU A 220 20.53 -0.40 8.55
N LEU A 221 21.21 -1.32 7.84
CA LEU A 221 21.62 -1.07 6.45
C LEU A 221 20.41 -0.93 5.53
N LEU A 222 19.40 -1.81 5.63
CA LEU A 222 18.16 -1.67 4.86
C LEU A 222 17.51 -0.31 5.10
N LYS A 223 17.34 0.09 6.37
CA LYS A 223 16.78 1.39 6.74
C LYS A 223 17.62 2.54 6.20
N GLY A 224 18.94 2.44 6.34
CA GLY A 224 19.87 3.46 5.84
C GLY A 224 19.74 3.68 4.34
N LEU A 225 19.80 2.60 3.55
CA LEU A 225 19.64 2.66 2.09
C LEU A 225 18.27 3.22 1.70
N ASN A 226 17.21 2.74 2.33
CA ASN A 226 15.85 3.25 2.08
C ASN A 226 15.75 4.75 2.34
N ASN A 227 16.25 5.23 3.48
CA ASN A 227 16.19 6.65 3.83
C ASN A 227 17.04 7.51 2.87
N GLN A 228 18.22 7.02 2.45
CA GLN A 228 19.06 7.70 1.47
C GLN A 228 18.35 7.86 0.11
N VAL A 229 17.68 6.83 -0.39
CA VAL A 229 16.88 6.92 -1.62
C VAL A 229 15.77 7.96 -1.46
N VAL A 230 15.01 7.91 -0.36
CA VAL A 230 13.93 8.86 -0.07
C VAL A 230 14.45 10.29 -0.03
N GLN A 231 15.57 10.54 0.67
CA GLN A 231 16.14 11.87 0.78
C GLN A 231 16.70 12.37 -0.57
N ALA A 232 17.36 11.50 -1.34
CA ALA A 232 17.86 11.86 -2.68
C ALA A 232 16.72 12.24 -3.62
N LEU A 233 15.60 11.50 -3.58
CA LEU A 233 14.38 11.82 -4.32
C LEU A 233 13.85 13.20 -3.95
N LEU A 234 13.64 13.46 -2.65
CA LEU A 234 13.03 14.70 -2.18
C LEU A 234 13.94 15.93 -2.40
N HIS A 235 15.25 15.75 -2.36
CA HIS A 235 16.22 16.80 -2.69
C HIS A 235 16.45 16.95 -4.20
N LYS A 236 15.73 16.20 -5.04
CA LYS A 236 15.82 16.25 -6.50
C LYS A 236 17.23 15.97 -7.03
N ASN A 237 17.97 15.10 -6.36
CA ASN A 237 19.33 14.72 -6.74
C ASN A 237 19.32 13.38 -7.48
N GLU A 238 19.25 13.45 -8.81
CA GLU A 238 19.12 12.29 -9.68
C GLU A 238 20.27 11.28 -9.52
N LEU A 239 21.52 11.76 -9.50
CA LEU A 239 22.69 10.90 -9.39
C LEU A 239 22.72 10.07 -8.10
N PHE A 240 22.41 10.71 -6.97
CA PHE A 240 22.33 10.01 -5.69
C PHE A 240 21.09 9.13 -5.61
N PHE A 241 19.97 9.53 -6.21
CA PHE A 241 18.77 8.72 -6.28
C PHE A 241 19.03 7.38 -6.97
N ASP A 242 19.61 7.41 -8.17
CA ASP A 242 19.93 6.19 -8.93
C ASP A 242 20.95 5.31 -8.20
N GLY A 243 21.99 5.92 -7.65
CA GLY A 243 23.01 5.19 -6.90
C GLY A 243 22.48 4.48 -5.68
N PHE A 244 21.66 5.15 -4.87
CA PHE A 244 21.06 4.54 -3.68
C PHE A 244 19.93 3.56 -4.03
N LEU A 245 19.15 3.83 -5.08
CA LEU A 245 18.13 2.91 -5.57
C LEU A 245 18.75 1.58 -6.05
N ALA A 246 19.86 1.65 -6.79
CA ALA A 246 20.60 0.46 -7.22
C ALA A 246 21.15 -0.33 -6.01
N GLN A 247 21.68 0.34 -5.00
CA GLN A 247 22.17 -0.31 -3.78
C GLN A 247 21.03 -0.97 -2.99
N LEU A 248 19.88 -0.29 -2.85
CA LEU A 248 18.68 -0.85 -2.20
C LEU A 248 18.17 -2.08 -2.96
N SER A 249 18.11 -2.00 -4.29
CA SER A 249 17.73 -3.09 -5.18
C SER A 249 18.61 -4.32 -5.00
N LEU A 250 19.93 -4.13 -5.07
CA LEU A 250 20.91 -5.19 -4.88
C LEU A 250 20.79 -5.81 -3.48
N PHE A 251 20.69 -4.97 -2.44
CA PHE A 251 20.51 -5.45 -1.07
C PHE A 251 19.25 -6.34 -0.94
N GLN A 252 18.12 -5.94 -1.54
CA GLN A 252 16.89 -6.73 -1.51
C GLN A 252 17.08 -8.05 -2.27
N LEU A 253 17.67 -8.02 -3.46
CA LEU A 253 17.93 -9.22 -4.27
C LEU A 253 18.78 -10.26 -3.53
N GLU A 254 19.80 -9.82 -2.81
CA GLU A 254 20.73 -10.71 -2.09
C GLU A 254 20.17 -11.21 -0.77
N ASN A 255 19.51 -10.34 0.00
CA ASN A 255 19.17 -10.59 1.40
C ASN A 255 17.69 -10.90 1.65
N MET A 256 16.79 -10.64 0.67
CA MET A 256 15.35 -10.80 0.81
C MET A 256 14.77 -11.81 -0.19
N LYS A 257 15.52 -12.84 -0.53
CA LYS A 257 15.13 -13.85 -1.53
C LYS A 257 13.74 -14.48 -1.30
N PRO A 258 13.30 -14.80 -0.06
CA PRO A 258 11.95 -15.34 0.15
C PRO A 258 10.82 -14.40 -0.27
N MET A 259 11.07 -13.08 -0.29
CA MET A 259 10.11 -12.07 -0.72
C MET A 259 10.06 -11.90 -2.25
N ILE A 260 11.03 -12.46 -2.99
CA ILE A 260 11.16 -12.27 -4.43
C ILE A 260 10.77 -13.57 -5.14
N PRO A 261 9.68 -13.61 -5.91
CA PRO A 261 9.31 -14.77 -6.71
C PRO A 261 10.48 -15.25 -7.61
N GLU A 262 10.67 -16.55 -7.71
CA GLU A 262 11.79 -17.10 -8.47
C GLU A 262 11.75 -16.70 -9.94
N SER A 263 10.55 -16.56 -10.51
CA SER A 263 10.34 -16.20 -11.91
C SER A 263 10.89 -14.81 -12.29
N ILE A 264 10.89 -13.84 -11.35
CA ILE A 264 11.34 -12.47 -11.63
C ILE A 264 12.84 -12.27 -11.33
N ARG A 265 13.49 -13.16 -10.56
CA ARG A 265 14.90 -13.01 -10.15
C ARG A 265 15.88 -12.86 -11.32
N PRO A 266 15.74 -13.61 -12.43
CA PRO A 266 16.63 -13.43 -13.60
C PRO A 266 16.55 -12.02 -14.18
N LEU A 267 15.34 -11.45 -14.34
CA LEU A 267 15.16 -10.08 -14.82
C LEU A 267 15.68 -9.04 -13.80
N TRP A 268 15.51 -9.31 -12.53
CA TRP A 268 16.06 -8.43 -11.50
C TRP A 268 17.59 -8.39 -11.57
N GLN A 269 18.24 -9.58 -11.69
CA GLN A 269 19.69 -9.67 -11.85
C GLN A 269 20.17 -9.03 -13.15
N GLN A 270 19.41 -9.18 -14.25
CA GLN A 270 19.73 -8.52 -15.53
C GLN A 270 19.71 -7.00 -15.38
N GLY A 271 18.69 -6.42 -14.72
CA GLY A 271 18.64 -4.98 -14.46
C GLY A 271 19.82 -4.47 -13.61
N VAL A 272 20.20 -5.24 -12.56
CA VAL A 272 21.40 -4.93 -11.75
C VAL A 272 22.67 -4.91 -12.61
N ASN A 273 22.80 -5.82 -13.58
CA ASN A 273 23.97 -5.94 -14.43
C ASN A 273 24.03 -4.90 -15.56
N SER A 274 22.87 -4.59 -16.17
CA SER A 274 22.79 -3.66 -17.31
C SER A 274 22.67 -2.20 -16.88
N GLY A 275 22.02 -1.94 -15.74
CA GLY A 275 21.63 -0.59 -15.30
C GLY A 275 20.46 0.03 -16.09
N GLU A 276 19.83 -0.71 -17.02
CA GLU A 276 18.72 -0.21 -17.83
C GLU A 276 17.43 -0.07 -17.05
N TRP A 277 17.24 -0.90 -16.02
CA TRP A 277 16.15 -0.80 -15.07
C TRP A 277 16.59 -1.23 -13.67
N THR A 278 15.87 -0.76 -12.69
CA THR A 278 16.06 -1.16 -11.29
C THR A 278 14.75 -1.69 -10.73
N LEU A 279 14.77 -2.89 -10.13
CA LEU A 279 13.61 -3.48 -9.47
C LEU A 279 13.73 -3.36 -7.96
N LYS A 280 12.58 -3.32 -7.29
CA LYS A 280 12.48 -3.43 -5.84
C LYS A 280 11.16 -4.09 -5.43
N LEU A 281 11.10 -4.54 -4.19
CA LEU A 281 9.86 -5.03 -3.60
C LEU A 281 8.76 -3.97 -3.66
N CYS A 282 7.51 -4.44 -3.76
CA CYS A 282 6.31 -3.65 -3.63
C CYS A 282 5.44 -4.28 -2.53
N GLY A 283 5.38 -3.67 -1.37
CA GLY A 283 4.73 -4.26 -0.19
C GLY A 283 5.55 -5.42 0.43
N SER A 284 4.87 -6.47 0.88
CA SER A 284 5.53 -7.62 1.53
C SER A 284 6.32 -8.52 0.57
N GLY A 285 6.08 -8.42 -0.73
CA GLY A 285 6.65 -9.34 -1.71
C GLY A 285 5.97 -10.71 -1.71
N GLY A 286 6.67 -11.72 -2.24
CA GLY A 286 6.17 -13.09 -2.38
C GLY A 286 5.23 -13.31 -3.55
N GLY A 287 4.82 -12.26 -4.23
CA GLY A 287 3.87 -12.24 -5.34
C GLY A 287 3.28 -10.85 -5.54
N GLY A 288 2.20 -10.74 -6.30
CA GLY A 288 1.56 -9.49 -6.64
C GLY A 288 2.44 -8.60 -7.51
N PHE A 289 2.52 -7.32 -7.19
CA PHE A 289 3.34 -6.38 -7.93
C PHE A 289 4.77 -6.32 -7.42
N MET A 290 5.73 -6.19 -8.37
CA MET A 290 7.06 -5.66 -8.12
C MET A 290 7.16 -4.25 -8.71
N LEU A 291 7.99 -3.41 -8.11
CA LEU A 291 8.17 -2.03 -8.56
C LEU A 291 9.43 -1.91 -9.42
N GLY A 292 9.29 -1.34 -10.60
CA GLY A 292 10.38 -1.07 -11.53
C GLY A 292 10.57 0.42 -11.77
N PHE A 293 11.82 0.79 -12.03
CA PHE A 293 12.27 2.14 -12.41
C PHE A 293 13.13 2.03 -13.66
N ALA A 294 12.87 2.87 -14.64
CA ALA A 294 13.68 3.00 -15.85
C ALA A 294 13.75 4.46 -16.28
N GLU A 295 14.75 4.84 -17.07
CA GLU A 295 14.82 6.17 -17.67
C GLU A 295 13.62 6.40 -18.60
N ASN A 296 13.31 5.38 -19.41
CA ASN A 296 12.13 5.35 -20.27
C ASN A 296 11.52 3.92 -20.22
N TYR A 297 10.31 3.82 -19.72
CA TYR A 297 9.58 2.54 -19.62
C TYR A 297 9.40 1.84 -20.96
N HIS A 298 9.17 2.58 -22.06
CA HIS A 298 8.92 2.00 -23.37
C HIS A 298 10.11 1.22 -23.92
N ASP A 299 11.35 1.56 -23.51
CA ASP A 299 12.56 0.89 -23.95
C ASP A 299 12.74 -0.48 -23.28
N VAL A 300 12.24 -0.63 -22.05
CA VAL A 300 12.40 -1.86 -21.25
C VAL A 300 11.16 -2.76 -21.23
N LYS A 301 9.99 -2.23 -21.59
CA LYS A 301 8.69 -2.93 -21.51
C LYS A 301 8.71 -4.29 -22.20
N SER A 302 9.26 -4.36 -23.42
CA SER A 302 9.29 -5.58 -24.23
C SER A 302 10.10 -6.71 -23.56
N VAL A 303 11.10 -6.38 -22.76
CA VAL A 303 11.91 -7.37 -22.03
C VAL A 303 11.06 -8.15 -21.03
N PHE A 304 10.20 -7.43 -20.29
CA PHE A 304 9.28 -8.04 -19.34
C PHE A 304 8.17 -8.83 -20.04
N GLU A 305 7.60 -8.31 -21.13
CA GLU A 305 6.55 -8.98 -21.90
C GLU A 305 7.05 -10.30 -22.53
N VAL A 306 8.25 -10.31 -23.11
CA VAL A 306 8.88 -11.53 -23.66
C VAL A 306 9.13 -12.56 -22.55
N ALA A 307 9.42 -12.13 -21.33
CA ALA A 307 9.58 -13.01 -20.18
C ALA A 307 8.22 -13.47 -19.56
N GLY A 308 7.09 -13.03 -20.13
CA GLY A 308 5.75 -13.45 -19.71
C GLY A 308 5.12 -12.59 -18.61
N PHE A 309 5.67 -11.42 -18.30
CA PHE A 309 5.13 -10.51 -17.30
C PHE A 309 4.30 -9.39 -17.93
N THR A 310 3.17 -9.07 -17.31
CA THR A 310 2.41 -7.86 -17.62
C THR A 310 2.97 -6.69 -16.83
N THR A 311 3.11 -5.53 -17.48
CA THR A 311 3.59 -4.31 -16.84
C THR A 311 2.54 -3.21 -16.93
N VAL A 312 2.47 -2.37 -15.88
CA VAL A 312 1.45 -1.31 -15.74
C VAL A 312 2.12 -0.03 -15.25
N LEU A 313 1.83 1.10 -15.90
CA LEU A 313 2.23 2.41 -15.38
C LEU A 313 1.24 2.86 -14.30
N PRO A 314 1.70 3.31 -13.12
CA PRO A 314 0.85 3.97 -12.14
C PRO A 314 0.23 5.25 -12.73
N SER A 315 -1.08 5.37 -12.67
CA SER A 315 -1.85 6.52 -13.18
C SER A 315 -2.47 7.31 -12.02
#